data_59a0fd3ec63e6b43cd4e0a6f8c9fd258
#
_entry.id   59a0fd3ec63e6b43cd4e0a6f8c9fd258
#
_cell.length_a   1.000
_cell.length_b   1.000
_cell.length_c   1.000
_cell.angle_alpha   90.00
_cell.angle_beta   90.00
_cell.angle_gamma   90.00
#
_symmetry.space_group_name_H-M   'P 1'
#
loop_
_entity.id
_entity.type
_entity.pdbx_description
1 polymer ?
#
loop_
_entity_poly.entity_id
_entity_poly.type
_entity_poly.pdbx_seq_one_letter_code
_entity_poly.pdbx_strand_id
1 'polypeptide(L)'
;MSQSNRLPNGGRINRSKVLNFTFNGQTYQGFEGDSLASALLANGVEIIGRSFKYSRPRGIFAAGSEEPNAVLQIGATEATQIPNVRATQQALYSGLVATSTNGWPSVNTDVMGILGKVGGKLMPPGFYYKTFMYPQSFWMTYEKYIRKAAGLGRSPTENDPDSYDAMNQHCDALIVGAGPAGLAAALAAGRSGARVIIADEQEEFGGSLLDSRESLDGKPAAEWVASVVAELKNLRNVTLLHRATVNGYHDHNFLTIHERLTDHRGDRSGARGWSENCDRDNH
;
A
#
# COMPACT_ATOMS: atom_id res chain seq x y z
N MET A 1 20.74 -14.14 -2.01
CA MET A 1 21.34 -12.95 -2.64
C MET A 1 21.64 -11.95 -1.53
N SER A 2 22.78 -11.27 -1.57
CA SER A 2 23.10 -10.24 -0.59
C SER A 2 22.22 -9.01 -0.87
N GLN A 3 21.53 -8.51 0.14
CA GLN A 3 20.78 -7.24 0.07
C GLN A 3 21.78 -6.08 0.16
N SER A 4 22.41 -5.77 -0.96
CA SER A 4 23.56 -4.84 -1.05
C SER A 4 23.27 -3.42 -0.56
N ASN A 5 22.01 -3.01 -0.65
CA ASN A 5 21.59 -1.65 -0.30
C ASN A 5 20.95 -1.58 1.12
N ARG A 6 21.03 -2.66 1.88
CA ARG A 6 20.48 -2.67 3.24
C ARG A 6 21.55 -2.32 4.26
N LEU A 7 21.22 -1.39 5.15
CA LEU A 7 22.06 -1.10 6.30
C LEU A 7 22.12 -2.31 7.24
N PRO A 8 23.28 -2.61 7.83
CA PRO A 8 23.43 -3.79 8.71
C PRO A 8 22.63 -3.67 10.00
N ASN A 9 22.39 -2.45 10.47
CA ASN A 9 21.71 -2.16 11.72
C ASN A 9 20.62 -1.10 11.52
N GLY A 10 19.72 -0.99 12.48
CA GLY A 10 18.61 -0.03 12.49
C GLY A 10 17.39 -0.51 11.71
N GLY A 11 16.38 0.34 11.63
CA GLY A 11 15.07 0.05 11.06
C GLY A 11 14.19 -0.79 11.98
N ARG A 12 12.97 -1.01 11.57
CA ARG A 12 11.89 -1.67 12.32
C ARG A 12 11.59 -3.08 11.78
N ILE A 13 12.60 -3.74 11.25
CA ILE A 13 12.49 -5.06 10.62
C ILE A 13 13.01 -6.15 11.54
N ASN A 14 12.43 -7.33 11.45
CA ASN A 14 12.88 -8.52 12.15
C ASN A 14 13.84 -9.33 11.25
N ARG A 15 15.13 -9.10 11.40
CA ARG A 15 16.18 -9.75 10.58
C ARG A 15 16.30 -11.26 10.78
N SER A 16 15.70 -11.81 11.83
CA SER A 16 15.69 -13.25 12.07
C SER A 16 14.64 -13.97 11.22
N LYS A 17 13.66 -13.24 10.66
CA LYS A 17 12.57 -13.82 9.88
C LYS A 17 12.65 -13.36 8.42
N VAL A 18 13.25 -14.22 7.62
CA VAL A 18 13.39 -14.01 6.17
C VAL A 18 12.07 -14.32 5.45
N LEU A 19 11.67 -13.47 4.54
CA LEU A 19 10.50 -13.62 3.68
C LEU A 19 10.94 -13.67 2.22
N ASN A 20 10.43 -14.64 1.46
CA ASN A 20 10.67 -14.73 0.02
C ASN A 20 9.48 -14.13 -0.73
N PHE A 21 9.75 -13.33 -1.75
CA PHE A 21 8.74 -12.72 -2.61
C PHE A 21 9.22 -12.65 -4.06
N THR A 22 8.30 -12.41 -4.98
CA THR A 22 8.59 -12.33 -6.41
C THR A 22 8.24 -10.93 -6.94
N PHE A 23 9.15 -10.36 -7.73
CA PHE A 23 8.89 -9.13 -8.46
C PHE A 23 9.29 -9.29 -9.92
N ASN A 24 8.37 -9.04 -10.84
CA ASN A 24 8.55 -9.22 -12.29
C ASN A 24 9.13 -10.61 -12.66
N GLY A 25 8.68 -11.65 -11.98
CA GLY A 25 9.11 -13.04 -12.21
C GLY A 25 10.45 -13.41 -11.58
N GLN A 26 11.14 -12.50 -10.88
CA GLN A 26 12.38 -12.77 -10.17
C GLN A 26 12.13 -12.86 -8.67
N THR A 27 12.71 -13.88 -8.03
CA THR A 27 12.60 -14.08 -6.57
C THR A 27 13.61 -13.23 -5.83
N TYR A 28 13.14 -12.59 -4.77
CA TYR A 28 13.90 -11.74 -3.85
C TYR A 28 13.65 -12.15 -2.41
N GLN A 29 14.47 -11.63 -1.50
CA GLN A 29 14.32 -11.82 -0.06
C GLN A 29 14.16 -10.47 0.63
N GLY A 30 13.31 -10.44 1.64
CA GLY A 30 13.15 -9.34 2.59
C GLY A 30 13.01 -9.90 4.00
N PHE A 31 12.63 -9.06 4.93
CA PHE A 31 12.42 -9.42 6.32
C PHE A 31 11.01 -9.06 6.77
N GLU A 32 10.53 -9.72 7.81
CA GLU A 32 9.29 -9.31 8.47
C GLU A 32 9.40 -7.86 8.95
N GLY A 33 8.36 -7.05 8.69
CA GLY A 33 8.35 -5.61 8.93
C GLY A 33 8.84 -4.77 7.75
N ASP A 34 9.36 -5.38 6.67
CA ASP A 34 9.58 -4.64 5.43
C ASP A 34 8.24 -4.30 4.76
N SER A 35 8.17 -3.13 4.13
CA SER A 35 7.23 -2.91 3.04
C SER A 35 7.78 -3.53 1.75
N LEU A 36 6.92 -3.76 0.76
CA LEU A 36 7.39 -4.21 -0.56
C LEU A 36 8.43 -3.24 -1.13
N ALA A 37 8.24 -1.93 -0.94
CA ALA A 37 9.18 -0.89 -1.37
C ALA A 37 10.55 -1.03 -0.70
N SER A 38 10.61 -1.15 0.62
CA SER A 38 11.87 -1.26 1.35
C SER A 38 12.63 -2.53 0.98
N ALA A 39 11.91 -3.64 0.78
CA ALA A 39 12.51 -4.90 0.35
C ALA A 39 13.07 -4.81 -1.07
N LEU A 40 12.38 -4.16 -2.00
CA LEU A 40 12.88 -3.95 -3.37
C LEU A 40 14.13 -3.08 -3.38
N LEU A 41 14.13 -1.95 -2.67
CA LEU A 41 15.30 -1.08 -2.55
C LEU A 41 16.50 -1.81 -1.93
N ALA A 42 16.27 -2.59 -0.88
CA ALA A 42 17.31 -3.39 -0.24
C ALA A 42 18.01 -4.36 -1.20
N ASN A 43 17.26 -4.89 -2.15
CA ASN A 43 17.76 -5.81 -3.19
C ASN A 43 18.31 -5.07 -4.43
N GLY A 44 18.41 -3.74 -4.42
CA GLY A 44 18.93 -2.95 -5.55
C GLY A 44 17.96 -2.80 -6.71
N VAL A 45 16.66 -3.00 -6.47
CA VAL A 45 15.63 -2.74 -7.49
C VAL A 45 15.28 -1.26 -7.49
N GLU A 46 15.84 -0.52 -8.41
CA GLU A 46 15.71 0.93 -8.48
C GLU A 46 14.58 1.37 -9.44
N ILE A 47 14.28 0.56 -10.46
CA ILE A 47 13.28 0.88 -11.47
C ILE A 47 12.02 0.06 -11.24
N ILE A 48 10.95 0.74 -10.85
CA ILE A 48 9.66 0.12 -10.52
C ILE A 48 8.66 0.27 -11.68
N GLY A 49 8.80 1.34 -12.45
CA GLY A 49 7.90 1.63 -13.55
C GLY A 49 8.49 2.65 -14.53
N ARG A 50 7.68 3.06 -15.48
CA ARG A 50 8.06 4.03 -16.52
C ARG A 50 7.07 5.19 -16.58
N SER A 51 7.55 6.38 -16.94
CA SER A 51 6.67 7.53 -17.12
C SER A 51 5.85 7.40 -18.41
N PHE A 52 4.61 7.88 -18.37
CA PHE A 52 3.65 7.76 -19.46
C PHE A 52 4.17 8.31 -20.80
N LYS A 53 4.66 9.54 -20.82
CA LYS A 53 4.96 10.25 -22.07
C LYS A 53 6.34 9.88 -22.66
N TYR A 54 7.36 9.87 -21.81
CA TYR A 54 8.75 9.73 -22.27
C TYR A 54 9.38 8.42 -21.84
N SER A 55 8.62 7.53 -21.21
CA SER A 55 9.12 6.25 -20.70
C SER A 55 10.36 6.38 -19.81
N ARG A 56 10.46 7.49 -19.07
CA ARG A 56 11.56 7.70 -18.14
C ARG A 56 11.48 6.70 -17.00
N PRO A 57 12.63 6.16 -16.54
CA PRO A 57 12.62 5.26 -15.39
C PRO A 57 12.04 5.97 -14.17
N ARG A 58 11.22 5.25 -13.42
CA ARG A 58 10.57 5.67 -12.18
C ARG A 58 10.93 4.70 -11.08
N GLY A 59 11.47 5.22 -10.01
CA GLY A 59 11.76 4.49 -8.77
C GLY A 59 10.82 4.88 -7.65
N ILE A 60 11.15 4.43 -6.44
CA ILE A 60 10.46 4.79 -5.20
C ILE A 60 10.93 6.18 -4.80
N PHE A 61 10.01 7.09 -4.54
CA PHE A 61 10.27 8.49 -4.26
C PHE A 61 9.98 8.87 -2.80
N ALA A 62 8.95 8.28 -2.21
CA ALA A 62 8.51 8.58 -0.85
C ALA A 62 8.41 7.30 -0.01
N ALA A 63 8.09 7.44 1.28
CA ALA A 63 8.04 6.31 2.21
C ALA A 63 6.59 5.86 2.55
N GLY A 64 5.59 6.70 2.31
CA GLY A 64 4.21 6.47 2.72
C GLY A 64 3.20 6.54 1.58
N SER A 65 1.99 6.94 1.91
CA SER A 65 0.85 7.06 1.00
C SER A 65 1.02 8.11 -0.11
N GLU A 66 1.93 9.03 0.09
CA GLU A 66 2.31 10.07 -0.88
C GLU A 66 3.18 9.55 -2.03
N GLU A 67 3.56 8.26 -2.04
CA GLU A 67 4.37 7.67 -3.11
C GLU A 67 3.66 7.74 -4.47
N PRO A 68 4.21 8.47 -5.44
CA PRO A 68 3.55 8.69 -6.71
C PRO A 68 3.90 7.68 -7.82
N ASN A 69 5.00 6.92 -7.66
CA ASN A 69 5.58 6.16 -8.76
C ASN A 69 5.51 4.64 -8.57
N ALA A 70 5.65 4.17 -7.33
CA ALA A 70 5.74 2.75 -7.02
C ALA A 70 4.35 2.11 -6.88
N VAL A 71 3.57 2.23 -7.93
CA VAL A 71 2.23 1.64 -8.06
C VAL A 71 2.36 0.33 -8.84
N LEU A 72 2.02 -0.75 -8.21
CA LEU A 72 2.23 -2.11 -8.68
C LEU A 72 0.92 -2.90 -8.74
N GLN A 73 0.96 -4.02 -9.41
CA GLN A 73 -0.08 -5.04 -9.33
C GLN A 73 0.45 -6.19 -8.46
N ILE A 74 -0.31 -6.62 -7.47
CA ILE A 74 0.03 -7.76 -6.62
C ILE A 74 -0.95 -8.90 -6.86
N GLY A 75 -0.57 -10.12 -6.48
CA GLY A 75 -1.35 -11.33 -6.63
C GLY A 75 -0.72 -12.33 -7.59
N ALA A 76 -0.80 -13.61 -7.24
CA ALA A 76 -0.18 -14.69 -7.99
C ALA A 76 -1.04 -15.17 -9.17
N THR A 77 -2.36 -15.06 -9.07
CA THR A 77 -3.33 -15.53 -10.06
C THR A 77 -4.22 -14.40 -10.53
N GLU A 78 -4.92 -14.61 -11.64
CA GLU A 78 -5.89 -13.63 -12.17
C GLU A 78 -7.00 -13.31 -11.14
N ALA A 79 -7.44 -14.29 -10.37
CA ALA A 79 -8.48 -14.12 -9.35
C ALA A 79 -8.00 -13.32 -8.13
N THR A 80 -6.72 -13.42 -7.78
CA THR A 80 -6.14 -12.77 -6.59
C THR A 80 -5.42 -11.47 -6.89
N GLN A 81 -5.49 -10.97 -8.12
CA GLN A 81 -4.82 -9.75 -8.53
C GLN A 81 -5.48 -8.51 -7.91
N ILE A 82 -4.66 -7.68 -7.26
CA ILE A 82 -5.06 -6.37 -6.75
C ILE A 82 -4.27 -5.32 -7.53
N PRO A 83 -4.93 -4.50 -8.36
CA PRO A 83 -4.27 -3.46 -9.13
C PRO A 83 -4.00 -2.21 -8.31
N ASN A 84 -3.03 -1.43 -8.76
CA ASN A 84 -2.74 -0.08 -8.26
C ASN A 84 -2.36 -0.01 -6.77
N VAL A 85 -1.67 -1.03 -6.28
CA VAL A 85 -1.17 -1.06 -4.91
C VAL A 85 0.13 -0.27 -4.81
N ARG A 86 0.24 0.64 -3.85
CA ARG A 86 1.50 1.32 -3.56
C ARG A 86 2.44 0.40 -2.81
N ALA A 87 3.63 0.21 -3.35
CA ALA A 87 4.64 -0.67 -2.75
C ALA A 87 5.06 -0.21 -1.34
N THR A 88 4.95 1.07 -1.04
CA THR A 88 5.26 1.66 0.28
C THR A 88 4.22 1.31 1.35
N GLN A 89 2.99 1.02 0.95
CA GLN A 89 1.89 0.68 1.84
C GLN A 89 1.63 -0.82 1.95
N GLN A 90 2.25 -1.60 1.07
CA GLN A 90 2.11 -3.05 1.08
C GLN A 90 3.13 -3.67 2.02
N ALA A 91 2.65 -4.25 3.12
CA ALA A 91 3.48 -5.06 4.01
C ALA A 91 4.00 -6.30 3.26
N LEU A 92 5.27 -6.62 3.47
CA LEU A 92 5.88 -7.80 2.86
C LEU A 92 5.40 -9.07 3.59
N TYR A 93 5.00 -10.07 2.82
CA TYR A 93 4.71 -11.41 3.32
C TYR A 93 5.35 -12.48 2.42
N SER A 94 5.50 -13.67 2.97
CA SER A 94 6.10 -14.79 2.22
C SER A 94 5.18 -15.24 1.09
N GLY A 95 5.73 -15.36 -0.12
CA GLY A 95 4.96 -15.73 -1.30
C GLY A 95 4.31 -14.56 -2.04
N LEU A 96 4.50 -13.30 -1.59
CA LEU A 96 3.97 -12.14 -2.30
C LEU A 96 4.51 -12.11 -3.73
N VAL A 97 3.60 -11.95 -4.69
CA VAL A 97 3.92 -11.76 -6.11
C VAL A 97 3.52 -10.36 -6.52
N ALA A 98 4.47 -9.61 -7.05
CA ALA A 98 4.25 -8.25 -7.51
C ALA A 98 4.78 -8.06 -8.95
N THR A 99 4.10 -7.23 -9.71
CA THR A 99 4.51 -6.90 -11.09
C THR A 99 4.37 -5.41 -11.35
N SER A 100 5.28 -4.89 -12.16
CA SER A 100 5.17 -3.55 -12.73
C SER A 100 4.00 -3.46 -13.69
N THR A 101 3.33 -2.34 -13.71
CA THR A 101 2.12 -2.12 -14.50
C THR A 101 2.40 -1.57 -15.90
N ASN A 102 3.63 -1.15 -16.18
CA ASN A 102 4.06 -0.68 -17.50
C ASN A 102 5.51 -1.09 -17.79
N GLY A 103 6.02 -0.65 -18.97
CA GLY A 103 7.33 -1.07 -19.48
C GLY A 103 7.21 -2.33 -20.36
N TRP A 104 7.69 -2.25 -21.61
CA TRP A 104 7.64 -3.38 -22.54
C TRP A 104 8.97 -3.50 -23.30
N PRO A 105 9.60 -4.69 -23.34
CA PRO A 105 9.19 -5.97 -22.70
C PRO A 105 9.38 -6.02 -21.19
N SER A 106 10.13 -5.09 -20.59
CA SER A 106 10.32 -4.97 -19.14
C SER A 106 10.53 -3.52 -18.73
N VAL A 107 10.44 -3.23 -17.43
CA VAL A 107 10.76 -1.89 -16.91
C VAL A 107 12.24 -1.51 -17.09
N ASN A 108 13.13 -2.48 -17.15
CA ASN A 108 14.56 -2.24 -17.37
C ASN A 108 14.86 -1.96 -18.83
N THR A 109 14.22 -2.70 -19.75
CA THR A 109 14.41 -2.56 -21.20
C THR A 109 13.05 -2.20 -21.82
N ASP A 110 12.79 -0.90 -21.97
CA ASP A 110 11.52 -0.42 -22.50
C ASP A 110 11.69 0.18 -23.90
N VAL A 111 11.12 -0.52 -24.89
CA VAL A 111 11.15 -0.11 -26.30
C VAL A 111 10.33 1.17 -26.52
N MET A 112 9.29 1.42 -25.70
CA MET A 112 8.50 2.66 -25.77
C MET A 112 9.35 3.90 -25.47
N GLY A 113 10.45 3.77 -24.75
CA GLY A 113 11.41 4.84 -24.52
C GLY A 113 12.09 5.32 -25.81
N ILE A 114 12.28 4.45 -26.80
CA ILE A 114 12.82 4.82 -28.12
C ILE A 114 11.77 5.63 -28.88
N LEU A 115 10.52 5.17 -28.88
CA LEU A 115 9.40 5.88 -29.51
C LEU A 115 9.17 7.25 -28.85
N GLY A 116 9.34 7.35 -27.53
CA GLY A 116 9.27 8.61 -26.80
C GLY A 116 10.34 9.62 -27.20
N LYS A 117 11.57 9.16 -27.50
CA LYS A 117 12.65 10.03 -27.99
C LYS A 117 12.39 10.56 -29.42
N VAL A 118 11.88 9.71 -30.30
CA VAL A 118 11.60 10.06 -31.69
C VAL A 118 10.26 10.79 -31.83
N GLY A 119 9.24 10.30 -31.11
CA GLY A 119 7.87 10.83 -31.17
C GLY A 119 7.58 11.99 -30.21
N GLY A 120 8.54 12.42 -29.39
CA GLY A 120 8.32 13.46 -28.37
C GLY A 120 7.82 14.80 -28.93
N LYS A 121 8.18 15.12 -30.18
CA LYS A 121 7.66 16.30 -30.91
C LYS A 121 6.20 16.11 -31.35
N LEU A 122 5.73 14.88 -31.52
CA LEU A 122 4.34 14.56 -31.91
C LEU A 122 3.38 14.52 -30.73
N MET A 123 3.91 14.59 -29.50
CA MET A 123 3.13 14.61 -28.26
C MET A 123 3.33 15.93 -27.51
N PRO A 124 2.78 17.06 -28.01
CA PRO A 124 2.88 18.35 -27.32
C PRO A 124 2.15 18.31 -25.97
N PRO A 125 2.35 19.28 -25.09
CA PRO A 125 1.52 19.43 -23.89
C PRO A 125 0.03 19.40 -24.23
N GLY A 126 -0.74 18.62 -23.47
CA GLY A 126 -2.16 18.41 -23.75
C GLY A 126 -2.46 17.45 -24.91
N PHE A 127 -1.49 16.66 -25.37
CA PHE A 127 -1.68 15.68 -26.45
C PHE A 127 -2.83 14.71 -26.16
N TYR A 128 -3.07 14.37 -24.91
CA TYR A 128 -4.15 13.51 -24.47
C TYR A 128 -5.53 14.02 -24.93
N TYR A 129 -5.76 15.33 -24.83
CA TYR A 129 -7.02 15.97 -25.24
C TYR A 129 -7.06 16.37 -26.72
N LYS A 130 -5.94 16.38 -27.42
CA LYS A 130 -5.85 16.84 -28.80
C LYS A 130 -5.68 15.70 -29.79
N THR A 131 -4.74 14.78 -29.51
CA THR A 131 -4.34 13.74 -30.48
C THR A 131 -5.27 12.54 -30.50
N PHE A 132 -5.80 12.15 -29.34
CA PHE A 132 -6.62 10.95 -29.21
C PHE A 132 -8.15 11.19 -29.21
N MET A 133 -8.56 12.44 -29.45
CA MET A 133 -10.00 12.77 -29.52
C MET A 133 -10.62 12.59 -30.90
N TYR A 134 -9.82 12.31 -31.93
CA TYR A 134 -10.32 12.11 -33.29
C TYR A 134 -9.75 10.84 -33.91
N PRO A 135 -10.59 10.03 -34.58
CA PRO A 135 -12.06 10.09 -34.56
C PRO A 135 -12.63 9.61 -33.21
N GLN A 136 -13.69 10.27 -32.76
CA GLN A 136 -14.30 10.01 -31.45
C GLN A 136 -14.74 8.55 -31.26
N SER A 137 -15.15 7.88 -32.33
CA SER A 137 -15.56 6.47 -32.32
C SER A 137 -14.44 5.51 -31.88
N PHE A 138 -13.17 5.92 -31.97
CA PHE A 138 -12.02 5.11 -31.58
C PHE A 138 -11.56 5.34 -30.15
N TRP A 139 -12.22 6.23 -29.39
CA TRP A 139 -11.83 6.56 -28.03
C TRP A 139 -11.65 5.32 -27.14
N MET A 140 -12.61 4.39 -27.15
CA MET A 140 -12.54 3.17 -26.34
C MET A 140 -11.37 2.25 -26.72
N THR A 141 -10.86 2.36 -27.94
CA THR A 141 -9.65 1.66 -28.37
C THR A 141 -8.41 2.37 -27.88
N TYR A 142 -8.32 3.69 -28.04
CA TYR A 142 -7.20 4.49 -27.57
C TYR A 142 -7.03 4.42 -26.05
N GLU A 143 -8.14 4.44 -25.31
CA GLU A 143 -8.17 4.39 -23.85
C GLU A 143 -7.43 3.17 -23.30
N LYS A 144 -7.60 2.00 -23.89
CA LYS A 144 -6.92 0.76 -23.48
C LYS A 144 -5.40 0.89 -23.57
N TYR A 145 -4.88 1.48 -24.63
CA TYR A 145 -3.44 1.70 -24.80
C TYR A 145 -2.92 2.79 -23.88
N ILE A 146 -3.69 3.85 -23.72
CA ILE A 146 -3.36 4.97 -22.83
C ILE A 146 -3.29 4.49 -21.39
N ARG A 147 -4.27 3.73 -20.93
CA ARG A 147 -4.32 3.14 -19.58
C ARG A 147 -3.10 2.26 -19.32
N LYS A 148 -2.78 1.37 -20.26
CA LYS A 148 -1.60 0.51 -20.15
C LYS A 148 -0.30 1.33 -20.10
N ALA A 149 -0.16 2.32 -20.96
CA ALA A 149 1.02 3.19 -20.98
C ALA A 149 1.13 4.07 -19.72
N ALA A 150 0.01 4.48 -19.15
CA ALA A 150 -0.05 5.23 -17.89
C ALA A 150 0.37 4.39 -16.67
N GLY A 151 0.42 3.06 -16.80
CA GLY A 151 0.81 2.17 -15.71
C GLY A 151 -0.31 1.90 -14.73
N LEU A 152 -1.56 1.97 -15.17
CA LEU A 152 -2.69 1.50 -14.39
C LEU A 152 -2.81 -0.02 -14.51
N GLY A 153 -2.99 -0.68 -13.38
CA GLY A 153 -3.19 -2.11 -13.29
C GLY A 153 -4.52 -2.57 -13.90
N ARG A 154 -4.70 -3.86 -13.95
CA ARG A 154 -5.92 -4.50 -14.48
C ARG A 154 -6.72 -5.12 -13.34
N SER A 155 -8.01 -4.85 -13.32
CA SER A 155 -8.93 -5.57 -12.43
C SER A 155 -8.97 -7.05 -12.80
N PRO A 156 -9.12 -7.95 -11.81
CA PRO A 156 -9.31 -9.36 -12.07
C PRO A 156 -10.56 -9.60 -12.91
N THR A 157 -10.54 -10.64 -13.75
CA THR A 157 -11.65 -11.07 -14.58
C THR A 157 -12.26 -12.39 -14.10
N GLU A 158 -11.57 -13.09 -13.21
CA GLU A 158 -12.05 -14.28 -12.54
C GLU A 158 -12.76 -13.93 -11.23
N ASN A 159 -13.57 -14.86 -10.75
CA ASN A 159 -14.26 -14.67 -9.47
C ASN A 159 -13.27 -14.54 -8.32
N ASP A 160 -13.57 -13.61 -7.43
CA ASP A 160 -12.80 -13.39 -6.22
C ASP A 160 -12.97 -14.62 -5.29
N PRO A 161 -11.88 -15.27 -4.88
CA PRO A 161 -11.93 -16.41 -3.96
C PRO A 161 -12.07 -15.99 -2.49
N ASP A 162 -11.94 -14.70 -2.18
CA ASP A 162 -11.96 -14.22 -0.82
C ASP A 162 -13.39 -14.19 -0.25
N SER A 163 -13.48 -14.34 1.06
CA SER A 163 -14.72 -14.22 1.82
C SER A 163 -14.72 -12.91 2.59
N TYR A 164 -15.84 -12.20 2.53
CA TYR A 164 -16.02 -10.90 3.15
C TYR A 164 -17.07 -10.97 4.25
N ASP A 165 -16.71 -10.48 5.43
CA ASP A 165 -17.65 -10.27 6.53
C ASP A 165 -18.01 -8.79 6.62
N ALA A 166 -19.27 -8.50 6.91
CA ALA A 166 -19.77 -7.15 7.09
C ALA A 166 -20.25 -6.95 8.52
N MET A 167 -19.75 -5.92 9.16
CA MET A 167 -20.14 -5.52 10.52
C MET A 167 -20.56 -4.07 10.58
N ASN A 168 -21.55 -3.78 11.40
CA ASN A 168 -21.93 -2.40 11.74
C ASN A 168 -21.41 -2.07 13.12
N GLN A 169 -20.70 -0.95 13.23
CA GLN A 169 -20.20 -0.42 14.50
C GLN A 169 -20.63 1.03 14.67
N HIS A 170 -20.81 1.45 15.91
CA HIS A 170 -21.15 2.82 16.26
C HIS A 170 -20.05 3.44 17.11
N CYS A 171 -19.62 4.63 16.77
CA CYS A 171 -18.66 5.40 17.55
C CYS A 171 -19.10 6.86 17.67
N ASP A 172 -18.55 7.56 18.66
CA ASP A 172 -18.74 8.99 18.81
C ASP A 172 -17.70 9.75 17.98
N ALA A 173 -16.53 9.12 17.76
CA ALA A 173 -15.47 9.65 16.90
C ALA A 173 -14.81 8.53 16.10
N LEU A 174 -14.79 8.67 14.75
CA LEU A 174 -13.94 7.91 13.88
C LEU A 174 -12.71 8.76 13.51
N ILE A 175 -11.54 8.22 13.76
CA ILE A 175 -10.27 8.86 13.44
C ILE A 175 -9.65 8.12 12.28
N VAL A 176 -9.45 8.83 11.17
CA VAL A 176 -8.89 8.29 9.95
C VAL A 176 -7.41 8.66 9.85
N GLY A 177 -6.55 7.66 9.93
CA GLY A 177 -5.10 7.79 9.98
C GLY A 177 -4.56 7.82 11.41
N ALA A 178 -3.63 6.92 11.72
CA ALA A 178 -2.97 6.78 13.01
C ALA A 178 -1.55 7.39 13.02
N GLY A 179 -1.34 8.46 12.29
CA GLY A 179 -0.15 9.31 12.41
C GLY A 179 -0.17 10.15 13.70
N PRO A 180 0.75 11.11 13.86
CA PRO A 180 0.88 11.89 15.09
C PRO A 180 -0.42 12.58 15.52
N ALA A 181 -1.12 13.22 14.59
CA ALA A 181 -2.38 13.91 14.87
C ALA A 181 -3.50 12.94 15.24
N GLY A 182 -3.62 11.82 14.52
CA GLY A 182 -4.64 10.81 14.80
C GLY A 182 -4.43 10.13 16.14
N LEU A 183 -3.21 9.77 16.48
CA LEU A 183 -2.88 9.19 17.80
C LEU A 183 -3.17 10.16 18.94
N ALA A 184 -2.81 11.43 18.80
CA ALA A 184 -3.12 12.44 19.81
C ALA A 184 -4.64 12.64 19.98
N ALA A 185 -5.39 12.69 18.87
CA ALA A 185 -6.85 12.82 18.88
C ALA A 185 -7.51 11.59 19.50
N ALA A 186 -7.06 10.37 19.15
CA ALA A 186 -7.57 9.13 19.71
C ALA A 186 -7.36 9.05 21.21
N LEU A 187 -6.17 9.45 21.67
CA LEU A 187 -5.83 9.48 23.09
C LEU A 187 -6.72 10.46 23.87
N ALA A 188 -6.87 11.67 23.36
CA ALA A 188 -7.71 12.69 23.98
C ALA A 188 -9.19 12.26 24.05
N ALA A 189 -9.74 11.76 22.94
CA ALA A 189 -11.11 11.30 22.87
C ALA A 189 -11.33 10.02 23.72
N GLY A 190 -10.41 9.06 23.67
CA GLY A 190 -10.49 7.83 24.44
C GLY A 190 -10.47 8.09 25.97
N ARG A 191 -9.60 8.97 26.42
CA ARG A 191 -9.51 9.38 27.83
C ARG A 191 -10.77 10.12 28.30
N SER A 192 -11.48 10.81 27.43
CA SER A 192 -12.75 11.47 27.76
C SER A 192 -13.93 10.50 27.91
N GLY A 193 -13.74 9.23 27.58
CA GLY A 193 -14.78 8.21 27.62
C GLY A 193 -15.62 8.09 26.34
N ALA A 194 -15.28 8.84 25.29
CA ALA A 194 -15.93 8.71 23.99
C ALA A 194 -15.63 7.34 23.36
N ARG A 195 -16.61 6.76 22.64
CA ARG A 195 -16.39 5.56 21.83
C ARG A 195 -15.59 5.96 20.60
N VAL A 196 -14.38 5.46 20.50
CA VAL A 196 -13.44 5.83 19.42
C VAL A 196 -13.13 4.62 18.56
N ILE A 197 -13.17 4.82 17.25
CA ILE A 197 -12.54 3.92 16.28
C ILE A 197 -11.40 4.69 15.63
N ILE A 198 -10.19 4.13 15.64
CA ILE A 198 -9.06 4.66 14.89
C ILE A 198 -8.66 3.63 13.84
N ALA A 199 -8.63 4.05 12.57
CA ALA A 199 -8.31 3.20 11.43
C ALA A 199 -7.10 3.75 10.67
N ASP A 200 -6.17 2.87 10.32
CA ASP A 200 -5.02 3.20 9.47
C ASP A 200 -4.79 2.11 8.43
N GLU A 201 -4.47 2.52 7.22
CA GLU A 201 -4.18 1.61 6.10
C GLU A 201 -2.86 0.84 6.26
N GLN A 202 -1.97 1.33 7.12
CA GLN A 202 -0.70 0.70 7.42
C GLN A 202 -0.85 -0.44 8.45
N GLU A 203 0.14 -1.31 8.45
CA GLU A 203 0.25 -2.38 9.46
C GLU A 203 0.53 -1.84 10.85
N GLU A 204 1.31 -0.77 10.93
CA GLU A 204 1.80 -0.18 12.17
C GLU A 204 1.34 1.27 12.29
N PHE A 205 0.80 1.62 13.45
CA PHE A 205 0.43 2.98 13.79
C PHE A 205 1.67 3.84 14.06
N GLY A 206 1.57 5.14 13.79
CA GLY A 206 2.64 6.11 14.05
C GLY A 206 2.93 7.03 12.87
N GLY A 207 2.68 6.59 11.64
CA GLY A 207 2.94 7.37 10.44
C GLY A 207 4.40 7.87 10.40
N SER A 208 4.60 9.17 10.15
CA SER A 208 5.93 9.79 10.07
C SER A 208 6.76 9.76 11.38
N LEU A 209 6.14 9.43 12.52
CA LEU A 209 6.88 9.30 13.77
C LEU A 209 7.72 8.02 13.85
N LEU A 210 7.42 7.02 13.00
CA LEU A 210 8.12 5.75 13.04
C LEU A 210 9.57 5.84 12.58
N ASP A 211 9.90 6.80 11.73
CA ASP A 211 11.23 7.07 11.21
C ASP A 211 11.78 8.44 11.66
N SER A 212 11.00 9.20 12.43
CA SER A 212 11.42 10.50 12.99
C SER A 212 12.47 10.34 14.07
N ARG A 213 13.41 11.30 14.09
CA ARG A 213 14.40 11.46 15.18
C ARG A 213 13.96 12.47 16.25
N GLU A 214 12.76 12.97 16.12
CA GLU A 214 12.18 13.93 17.07
C GLU A 214 11.82 13.27 18.40
N SER A 215 11.61 14.09 19.40
CA SER A 215 11.13 13.66 20.71
C SER A 215 9.76 14.29 21.00
N LEU A 216 8.83 13.51 21.53
CA LEU A 216 7.52 13.95 22.00
C LEU A 216 7.41 13.60 23.49
N ASP A 217 6.98 14.55 24.30
CA ASP A 217 6.85 14.38 25.77
C ASP A 217 8.14 13.82 26.43
N GLY A 218 9.30 14.22 25.92
CA GLY A 218 10.62 13.77 26.43
C GLY A 218 11.01 12.34 26.04
N LYS A 219 10.26 11.68 25.17
CA LYS A 219 10.56 10.34 24.66
C LYS A 219 10.92 10.40 23.16
N PRO A 220 11.79 9.51 22.65
CA PRO A 220 11.94 9.31 21.22
C PRO A 220 10.58 9.04 20.56
N ALA A 221 10.37 9.56 19.33
CA ALA A 221 9.08 9.50 18.67
C ALA A 221 8.49 8.08 18.60
N ALA A 222 9.29 7.08 18.24
CA ALA A 222 8.83 5.68 18.18
C ALA A 222 8.43 5.11 19.56
N GLU A 223 9.10 5.52 20.65
CA GLU A 223 8.73 5.12 22.00
C GLU A 223 7.43 5.80 22.46
N TRP A 224 7.27 7.08 22.09
CA TRP A 224 6.02 7.78 22.33
C TRP A 224 4.85 7.07 21.63
N VAL A 225 4.99 6.73 20.35
CA VAL A 225 3.98 5.95 19.60
C VAL A 225 3.66 4.64 20.31
N ALA A 226 4.67 3.86 20.69
CA ALA A 226 4.48 2.59 21.38
C ALA A 226 3.70 2.77 22.70
N SER A 227 4.02 3.82 23.45
CA SER A 227 3.33 4.13 24.72
C SER A 227 1.87 4.53 24.51
N VAL A 228 1.59 5.34 23.48
CA VAL A 228 0.22 5.77 23.16
C VAL A 228 -0.62 4.60 22.66
N VAL A 229 -0.07 3.79 21.76
CA VAL A 229 -0.79 2.60 21.25
C VAL A 229 -1.08 1.60 22.37
N ALA A 230 -0.13 1.41 23.31
CA ALA A 230 -0.34 0.56 24.46
C ALA A 230 -1.46 1.10 25.37
N GLU A 231 -1.52 2.41 25.59
CA GLU A 231 -2.59 3.05 26.35
C GLU A 231 -3.93 2.89 25.65
N LEU A 232 -4.02 3.19 24.35
CA LEU A 232 -5.24 3.05 23.56
C LEU A 232 -5.79 1.62 23.59
N LYS A 233 -4.92 0.59 23.52
CA LYS A 233 -5.31 -0.82 23.64
C LYS A 233 -5.96 -1.17 25.00
N ASN A 234 -5.59 -0.47 26.05
CA ASN A 234 -6.13 -0.68 27.38
C ASN A 234 -7.46 0.06 27.63
N LEU A 235 -7.85 0.96 26.74
CA LEU A 235 -9.11 1.68 26.82
C LEU A 235 -10.23 0.86 26.19
N ARG A 236 -11.20 0.41 26.98
CA ARG A 236 -12.34 -0.42 26.52
C ARG A 236 -13.26 0.27 25.50
N ASN A 237 -13.22 1.59 25.45
CA ASN A 237 -14.02 2.42 24.57
C ASN A 237 -13.28 2.79 23.26
N VAL A 238 -12.09 2.20 23.01
CA VAL A 238 -11.29 2.47 21.82
C VAL A 238 -11.09 1.18 21.03
N THR A 239 -11.39 1.23 19.73
CA THR A 239 -11.14 0.15 18.77
C THR A 239 -10.03 0.58 17.82
N LEU A 240 -9.01 -0.27 17.66
CA LEU A 240 -7.88 -0.03 16.77
C LEU A 240 -8.00 -0.94 15.55
N LEU A 241 -8.07 -0.35 14.36
CA LEU A 241 -8.15 -1.07 13.10
C LEU A 241 -6.86 -0.82 12.29
N HIS A 242 -6.04 -1.85 12.17
CA HIS A 242 -4.82 -1.87 11.37
C HIS A 242 -5.13 -2.38 9.96
N ARG A 243 -4.35 -1.97 8.94
CA ARG A 243 -4.58 -2.34 7.53
C ARG A 243 -6.01 -2.02 7.08
N ALA A 244 -6.57 -0.95 7.61
CA ALA A 244 -7.96 -0.56 7.46
C ALA A 244 -8.07 0.76 6.70
N THR A 245 -8.67 0.70 5.52
CA THR A 245 -8.86 1.86 4.66
C THR A 245 -10.29 2.36 4.78
N VAL A 246 -10.46 3.62 5.18
CA VAL A 246 -11.75 4.31 5.13
C VAL A 246 -11.97 4.74 3.68
N ASN A 247 -12.89 4.08 2.99
CA ASN A 247 -13.08 4.22 1.55
C ASN A 247 -14.39 4.89 1.14
N GLY A 248 -15.23 5.27 2.09
CA GLY A 248 -16.48 5.98 1.80
C GLY A 248 -16.97 6.81 2.97
N TYR A 249 -17.49 8.00 2.65
CA TYR A 249 -18.24 8.85 3.58
C TYR A 249 -19.57 9.22 2.94
N HIS A 250 -20.65 8.74 3.51
CA HIS A 250 -21.99 8.80 2.98
C HIS A 250 -22.88 9.68 3.86
N ASP A 251 -24.13 9.87 3.45
CA ASP A 251 -25.13 10.62 4.22
C ASP A 251 -25.29 10.06 5.62
N HIS A 252 -25.69 10.92 6.56
CA HIS A 252 -25.92 10.60 7.97
C HIS A 252 -24.68 10.09 8.73
N ASN A 253 -23.48 10.54 8.34
CA ASN A 253 -22.20 10.11 8.93
C ASN A 253 -21.99 8.59 8.84
N PHE A 254 -22.49 7.96 7.79
CA PHE A 254 -22.21 6.58 7.50
C PHE A 254 -20.89 6.49 6.74
N LEU A 255 -19.92 5.77 7.31
CA LEU A 255 -18.62 5.54 6.72
C LEU A 255 -18.41 4.06 6.47
N THR A 256 -17.72 3.75 5.39
CA THR A 256 -17.31 2.39 5.06
C THR A 256 -15.82 2.22 5.27
N ILE A 257 -15.45 1.12 5.92
CA ILE A 257 -14.06 0.76 6.21
C ILE A 257 -13.80 -0.63 5.64
N HIS A 258 -12.76 -0.77 4.86
CA HIS A 258 -12.26 -2.06 4.39
C HIS A 258 -11.02 -2.43 5.21
N GLU A 259 -11.13 -3.43 6.07
CA GLU A 259 -10.04 -3.97 6.88
C GLU A 259 -9.50 -5.26 6.24
N ARG A 260 -8.19 -5.33 6.03
CA ARG A 260 -7.52 -6.50 5.47
C ARG A 260 -7.01 -7.41 6.58
N LEU A 261 -7.71 -8.51 6.81
CA LEU A 261 -7.43 -9.40 7.93
C LEU A 261 -6.40 -10.49 7.61
N THR A 262 -6.29 -10.92 6.36
CA THR A 262 -5.59 -12.16 6.01
C THR A 262 -4.55 -12.05 4.91
N ASP A 263 -4.61 -11.04 4.04
CA ASP A 263 -3.73 -10.89 2.88
C ASP A 263 -2.23 -10.92 3.23
N HIS A 264 -1.84 -10.40 4.39
CA HIS A 264 -0.47 -10.46 4.91
C HIS A 264 0.00 -11.87 5.32
N ARG A 265 -0.92 -12.84 5.37
CA ARG A 265 -0.60 -14.25 5.67
C ARG A 265 -0.23 -15.03 4.42
N GLY A 266 -0.40 -14.46 3.23
CA GLY A 266 -0.14 -15.10 1.94
C GLY A 266 -1.09 -16.27 1.67
N ASP A 267 -0.71 -17.20 0.79
CA ASP A 267 -1.53 -18.34 0.36
C ASP A 267 -2.00 -19.27 1.50
N ARG A 268 -1.47 -19.09 2.70
CA ARG A 268 -1.95 -19.80 3.91
C ARG A 268 -3.28 -19.24 4.43
N SER A 269 -3.69 -18.11 3.90
CA SER A 269 -4.97 -17.48 4.24
C SER A 269 -6.17 -18.24 3.69
N GLY A 270 -5.95 -19.38 3.01
CA GLY A 270 -7.02 -20.19 2.43
C GLY A 270 -8.27 -20.14 3.25
N ALA A 271 -9.20 -19.36 2.78
CA ALA A 271 -10.64 -19.34 3.02
C ALA A 271 -11.11 -20.04 4.29
N ARG A 272 -10.56 -19.78 5.43
CA ARG A 272 -11.14 -20.28 6.67
C ARG A 272 -11.24 -19.14 7.64
N GLY A 273 -12.46 -18.77 7.61
CA GLY A 273 -13.15 -17.95 8.52
C GLY A 273 -12.49 -17.75 9.84
N TRP A 274 -12.76 -16.66 10.34
CA TRP A 274 -12.90 -16.14 11.71
C TRP A 274 -12.50 -17.05 12.87
N SER A 275 -12.20 -18.33 12.69
CA SER A 275 -12.30 -19.26 13.79
C SER A 275 -11.09 -19.38 14.68
N GLU A 276 -9.90 -18.83 14.33
CA GLU A 276 -8.80 -19.28 15.21
C GLU A 276 -7.78 -18.25 15.68
N ASN A 277 -7.78 -17.00 15.24
CA ASN A 277 -6.87 -16.00 15.87
C ASN A 277 -7.26 -14.55 15.56
N CYS A 278 -8.50 -14.23 15.53
CA CYS A 278 -8.92 -12.91 15.91
C CYS A 278 -8.93 -12.90 17.43
N ASP A 279 -7.81 -12.58 18.05
CA ASP A 279 -7.78 -12.14 19.44
C ASP A 279 -8.55 -10.82 19.53
N ARG A 280 -9.84 -10.92 19.31
CA ARG A 280 -10.83 -9.95 19.80
C ARG A 280 -11.20 -10.37 21.20
N ASP A 281 -10.21 -10.49 22.06
CA ASP A 281 -10.41 -10.33 23.48
C ASP A 281 -10.71 -8.86 23.78
N ASN A 282 -11.86 -8.40 23.29
CA ASN A 282 -12.50 -7.18 23.75
C ASN A 282 -14.01 -7.33 23.57
N HIS A 283 -14.61 -8.08 24.44
CA HIS A 283 -16.04 -7.95 24.77
C HIS A 283 -16.22 -6.90 25.84
#